data_44624edd437983d0b237c8bbe2238e1e
#
_entry.id   44624edd437983d0b237c8bbe2238e1e
#
_cell.length_a   1.000
_cell.length_b   1.000
_cell.length_c   1.000
_cell.angle_alpha   90.00
_cell.angle_beta   90.00
_cell.angle_gamma   90.00
#
_symmetry.space_group_name_H-M   'P 1'
#
loop_
_entity.id
_entity.type
_entity.pdbx_description
1 polymer ?
#
loop_
_entity_poly.entity_id
_entity_poly.type
_entity_poly.pdbx_seq_one_letter_code
_entity_poly.pdbx_strand_id
1 'polypeptide(L)'
;MTGTFKKGNLIGEGRLDFPDGRRYVGQFDSGKLQGHRTLHFPDGRNYTGDFRDNLMEGEGRFSFEDGRLYIGQLKQDLPEGEGRWQFADGRYYIGTFRQGQPQFGTLYTSDGQPAQRIVEGKAFSL
;
A
#
# COMPACT_ATOMS: atom_id res chain seq x y z
N MET A 1 -9.29 -16.91 12.92
CA MET A 1 -8.01 -17.22 12.27
C MET A 1 -8.00 -18.68 11.85
N THR A 2 -7.68 -18.96 10.60
CA THR A 2 -7.60 -20.32 10.06
C THR A 2 -6.24 -20.52 9.40
N GLY A 3 -5.74 -21.79 9.38
CA GLY A 3 -4.46 -22.13 8.77
C GLY A 3 -3.70 -23.17 9.58
N THR A 4 -2.39 -23.24 9.37
CA THR A 4 -1.52 -24.19 10.04
C THR A 4 -0.97 -23.60 11.33
N PHE A 5 -1.10 -24.35 12.43
CA PHE A 5 -0.62 -23.92 13.74
C PHE A 5 0.56 -24.78 14.20
N LYS A 6 1.52 -24.14 14.87
CA LYS A 6 2.62 -24.81 15.54
C LYS A 6 2.81 -24.19 16.91
N LYS A 7 2.77 -25.02 17.97
CA LYS A 7 2.88 -24.57 19.38
C LYS A 7 1.91 -23.44 19.70
N GLY A 8 0.67 -23.52 19.16
CA GLY A 8 -0.36 -22.51 19.37
C GLY A 8 -0.24 -21.27 18.51
N ASN A 9 0.80 -21.15 17.68
CA ASN A 9 0.99 -20.03 16.77
C ASN A 9 0.71 -20.44 15.33
N LEU A 10 0.07 -19.54 14.58
CA LEU A 10 -0.19 -19.74 13.16
C LEU A 10 1.11 -19.54 12.39
N ILE A 11 1.49 -20.51 11.57
CA ILE A 11 2.62 -20.42 10.64
C ILE A 11 2.20 -20.91 9.26
N GLY A 12 2.94 -20.47 8.22
CA GLY A 12 2.59 -20.82 6.86
C GLY A 12 1.37 -20.06 6.37
N GLU A 13 0.61 -20.64 5.45
CA GLU A 13 -0.56 -19.99 4.88
C GLU A 13 -1.77 -20.08 5.81
N GLY A 14 -2.50 -18.99 5.89
CA GLY A 14 -3.70 -18.91 6.70
C GLY A 14 -4.53 -17.70 6.40
N ARG A 15 -5.62 -17.54 7.14
CA ARG A 15 -6.56 -16.42 7.01
C ARG A 15 -6.80 -15.81 8.38
N LEU A 16 -6.73 -14.48 8.43
CA LEU A 16 -7.05 -13.72 9.64
C LEU A 16 -8.13 -12.70 9.32
N ASP A 17 -9.23 -12.77 10.08
CA ASP A 17 -10.29 -11.77 10.04
C ASP A 17 -10.13 -10.88 11.26
N PHE A 18 -9.98 -9.57 11.03
CA PHE A 18 -9.84 -8.58 12.10
C PHE A 18 -11.22 -8.13 12.58
N PRO A 19 -11.34 -7.70 13.84
CA PRO A 19 -12.62 -7.24 14.38
C PRO A 19 -13.21 -6.03 13.63
N ASP A 20 -12.38 -5.22 12.96
CA ASP A 20 -12.83 -4.07 12.18
C ASP A 20 -13.28 -4.43 10.75
N GLY A 21 -13.27 -5.72 10.40
CA GLY A 21 -13.72 -6.20 9.09
C GLY A 21 -12.61 -6.39 8.06
N ARG A 22 -11.36 -6.08 8.38
CA ARG A 22 -10.25 -6.37 7.49
C ARG A 22 -10.03 -7.88 7.40
N ARG A 23 -9.54 -8.34 6.25
CA ARG A 23 -9.25 -9.76 6.02
C ARG A 23 -7.88 -9.92 5.38
N TYR A 24 -7.05 -10.71 6.00
CA TYR A 24 -5.76 -11.11 5.44
C TYR A 24 -5.79 -12.57 5.04
N VAL A 25 -5.28 -12.88 3.85
CA VAL A 25 -5.07 -14.26 3.40
C VAL A 25 -3.63 -14.37 2.94
N GLY A 26 -2.83 -15.21 3.57
CA GLY A 26 -1.45 -15.39 3.16
C GLY A 26 -0.55 -15.99 4.22
N GLN A 27 0.70 -15.52 4.24
CA GLN A 27 1.76 -16.09 5.08
C GLN A 27 1.76 -15.51 6.49
N PHE A 28 2.04 -16.38 7.44
CA PHE A 28 2.20 -16.03 8.86
C PHE A 28 3.51 -16.60 9.38
N ASP A 29 4.12 -15.86 10.30
CA ASP A 29 5.24 -16.34 11.09
C ASP A 29 4.98 -15.96 12.54
N SER A 30 4.93 -16.97 13.42
CA SER A 30 4.64 -16.79 14.87
C SER A 30 3.36 -16.00 15.12
N GLY A 31 2.32 -16.21 14.28
CA GLY A 31 1.04 -15.52 14.38
C GLY A 31 1.01 -14.11 13.80
N LYS A 32 2.11 -13.64 13.19
CA LYS A 32 2.19 -12.31 12.59
C LYS A 32 2.12 -12.37 11.07
N LEU A 33 1.59 -11.31 10.47
CA LEU A 33 1.55 -11.15 9.03
C LEU A 33 2.95 -10.97 8.49
N GLN A 34 3.37 -11.85 7.59
CA GLN A 34 4.70 -11.82 6.98
C GLN A 34 4.63 -12.16 5.50
N GLY A 35 5.61 -11.67 4.73
CA GLY A 35 5.75 -12.00 3.33
C GLY A 35 4.85 -11.18 2.42
N HIS A 36 4.70 -11.63 1.18
CA HIS A 36 4.00 -10.90 0.11
C HIS A 36 2.59 -11.46 -0.07
N ARG A 37 1.57 -10.75 0.38
CA ARG A 37 0.17 -11.21 0.31
C ARG A 37 -0.81 -10.03 0.27
N THR A 38 -2.11 -10.35 0.31
CA THR A 38 -3.19 -9.38 0.15
C THR A 38 -3.95 -9.17 1.46
N LEU A 39 -4.16 -7.90 1.80
CA LEU A 39 -5.06 -7.49 2.89
C LEU A 39 -6.27 -6.79 2.29
N HIS A 40 -7.46 -7.28 2.63
CA HIS A 40 -8.73 -6.70 2.19
C HIS A 40 -9.34 -5.87 3.31
N PHE A 41 -9.76 -4.65 2.99
CA PHE A 41 -10.45 -3.75 3.91
C PHE A 41 -11.95 -3.77 3.65
N PRO A 42 -12.78 -3.53 4.67
CA PRO A 42 -14.24 -3.61 4.50
C PRO A 42 -14.83 -2.51 3.61
N ASP A 43 -14.11 -1.40 3.40
CA ASP A 43 -14.55 -0.29 2.55
C ASP A 43 -14.16 -0.47 1.07
N GLY A 44 -13.65 -1.64 0.68
CA GLY A 44 -13.27 -1.91 -0.70
C GLY A 44 -11.82 -1.63 -1.04
N ARG A 45 -11.03 -1.15 -0.08
CA ARG A 45 -9.58 -1.00 -0.29
C ARG A 45 -8.91 -2.37 -0.25
N ASN A 46 -7.82 -2.52 -1.00
CA ASN A 46 -7.01 -3.74 -1.00
C ASN A 46 -5.53 -3.38 -1.03
N TYR A 47 -4.74 -4.07 -0.24
CA TYR A 47 -3.30 -3.99 -0.31
C TYR A 47 -2.73 -5.34 -0.73
N THR A 48 -1.84 -5.34 -1.74
CA THR A 48 -1.07 -6.52 -2.13
C THR A 48 0.40 -6.13 -2.09
N GLY A 49 1.18 -6.82 -1.30
CA GLY A 49 2.59 -6.51 -1.17
C GLY A 49 3.20 -7.16 0.06
N ASP A 50 4.32 -6.56 0.52
CA ASP A 50 5.10 -7.11 1.60
C ASP A 50 4.57 -6.68 2.96
N PHE A 51 4.66 -7.59 3.92
CA PHE A 51 4.32 -7.35 5.32
C PHE A 51 5.52 -7.70 6.20
N ARG A 52 5.69 -6.91 7.25
CA ARG A 52 6.66 -7.19 8.30
C ARG A 52 6.04 -6.80 9.65
N ASP A 53 5.99 -7.77 10.57
CA ASP A 53 5.45 -7.55 11.92
C ASP A 53 4.07 -6.89 11.90
N ASN A 54 3.17 -7.38 11.05
CA ASN A 54 1.79 -6.89 10.86
C ASN A 54 1.66 -5.54 10.16
N LEU A 55 2.75 -4.96 9.67
CA LEU A 55 2.74 -3.68 8.98
C LEU A 55 3.06 -3.85 7.50
N MET A 56 2.47 -2.99 6.67
CA MET A 56 2.85 -2.89 5.25
C MET A 56 4.26 -2.31 5.17
N GLU A 57 5.15 -3.04 4.51
CA GLU A 57 6.56 -2.71 4.44
C GLU A 57 7.12 -3.13 3.09
N GLY A 58 8.10 -2.37 2.56
CA GLY A 58 8.69 -2.68 1.26
C GLY A 58 7.82 -2.26 0.10
N GLU A 59 7.84 -3.00 -1.01
CA GLU A 59 7.07 -2.64 -2.19
C GLU A 59 5.67 -3.26 -2.16
N GLY A 60 4.67 -2.48 -2.60
CA GLY A 60 3.32 -2.96 -2.63
C GLY A 60 2.39 -2.14 -3.51
N ARG A 61 1.17 -2.63 -3.62
CA ARG A 61 0.10 -2.01 -4.39
C ARG A 61 -1.12 -1.83 -3.49
N PHE A 62 -1.53 -0.58 -3.31
CA PHE A 62 -2.69 -0.24 -2.51
C PHE A 62 -3.76 0.35 -3.41
N SER A 63 -4.90 -0.35 -3.55
CA SER A 63 -6.00 0.09 -4.41
C SER A 63 -7.21 0.51 -3.57
N PHE A 64 -7.91 1.54 -4.07
CA PHE A 64 -9.12 2.07 -3.46
C PHE A 64 -10.32 1.75 -4.34
N GLU A 65 -11.49 1.68 -3.74
CA GLU A 65 -12.74 1.37 -4.45
C GLU A 65 -13.06 2.40 -5.54
N ASP A 66 -12.72 3.68 -5.30
CA ASP A 66 -13.00 4.78 -6.23
C ASP A 66 -12.03 4.90 -7.40
N GLY A 67 -11.08 3.97 -7.53
CA GLY A 67 -10.11 3.97 -8.63
C GLY A 67 -8.77 4.58 -8.30
N ARG A 68 -8.57 5.11 -7.09
CA ARG A 68 -7.24 5.57 -6.66
C ARG A 68 -6.33 4.36 -6.47
N LEU A 69 -5.05 4.54 -6.73
CA LEU A 69 -4.09 3.45 -6.69
C LEU A 69 -2.71 3.98 -6.31
N TYR A 70 -2.08 3.32 -5.34
CA TYR A 70 -0.67 3.55 -5.03
C TYR A 70 0.14 2.31 -5.38
N ILE A 71 1.26 2.48 -6.10
CA ILE A 71 2.22 1.42 -6.37
C ILE A 71 3.60 1.97 -5.99
N GLY A 72 4.27 1.33 -5.05
CA GLY A 72 5.59 1.77 -4.64
C GLY A 72 5.99 1.28 -3.27
N GLN A 73 6.94 2.00 -2.67
CA GLN A 73 7.51 1.63 -1.38
C GLN A 73 6.63 2.09 -0.23
N LEU A 74 6.55 1.25 0.78
CA LEU A 74 5.79 1.50 2.01
C LEU A 74 6.70 1.24 3.21
N LYS A 75 6.46 1.98 4.28
CA LYS A 75 7.11 1.78 5.55
C LYS A 75 6.13 2.08 6.67
N GLN A 76 5.93 1.10 7.55
CA GLN A 76 5.02 1.23 8.70
C GLN A 76 3.64 1.73 8.26
N ASP A 77 3.06 1.06 7.25
CA ASP A 77 1.73 1.31 6.68
C ASP A 77 1.57 2.61 5.88
N LEU A 78 2.66 3.34 5.62
CA LEU A 78 2.60 4.60 4.87
C LEU A 78 3.50 4.56 3.62
N PRO A 79 3.10 5.24 2.53
CA PRO A 79 4.00 5.48 1.41
C PRO A 79 5.26 6.20 1.88
N GLU A 80 6.41 5.63 1.54
CA GLU A 80 7.72 6.15 1.92
C GLU A 80 8.73 5.75 0.86
N GLY A 81 9.50 6.69 0.35
CA GLY A 81 10.43 6.43 -0.75
C GLY A 81 9.78 6.59 -2.11
N GLU A 82 10.24 5.85 -3.11
CA GLU A 82 9.75 6.00 -4.48
C GLU A 82 8.40 5.32 -4.69
N GLY A 83 7.50 6.00 -5.44
CA GLY A 83 6.20 5.44 -5.74
C GLY A 83 5.43 6.20 -6.79
N ARG A 84 4.27 5.63 -7.15
CA ARG A 84 3.33 6.22 -8.09
C ARG A 84 1.95 6.25 -7.45
N TRP A 85 1.35 7.42 -7.44
CA TRP A 85 -0.02 7.62 -6.97
C TRP A 85 -0.91 8.00 -8.14
N GLN A 86 -1.97 7.22 -8.36
CA GLN A 86 -2.97 7.50 -9.38
C GLN A 86 -4.22 8.03 -8.70
N PHE A 87 -4.73 9.17 -9.21
CA PHE A 87 -5.98 9.75 -8.75
C PHE A 87 -7.18 9.09 -9.43
N ALA A 88 -8.36 9.24 -8.85
CA ALA A 88 -9.59 8.65 -9.38
C ALA A 88 -9.93 9.16 -10.79
N ASP A 89 -9.51 10.38 -11.13
CA ASP A 89 -9.76 10.99 -12.45
C ASP A 89 -8.70 10.61 -13.51
N GLY A 90 -7.74 9.76 -13.17
CA GLY A 90 -6.71 9.30 -14.09
C GLY A 90 -5.40 10.07 -14.06
N ARG A 91 -5.35 11.23 -13.41
CA ARG A 91 -4.07 11.93 -13.19
C ARG A 91 -3.18 11.07 -12.31
N TYR A 92 -1.88 11.27 -12.40
CA TYR A 92 -0.96 10.49 -11.57
C TYR A 92 0.29 11.29 -11.20
N TYR A 93 0.84 10.94 -10.04
CA TYR A 93 2.07 11.50 -9.52
C TYR A 93 3.14 10.39 -9.51
N ILE A 94 4.34 10.72 -9.99
CA ILE A 94 5.50 9.83 -9.90
C ILE A 94 6.60 10.59 -9.17
N GLY A 95 7.13 9.99 -8.11
CA GLY A 95 8.21 10.60 -7.36
C GLY A 95 8.38 9.96 -5.98
N THR A 96 8.89 10.77 -5.03
CA THR A 96 9.13 10.31 -3.69
C THR A 96 8.01 10.72 -2.74
N PHE A 97 7.86 9.91 -1.70
CA PHE A 97 6.90 10.13 -0.62
C PHE A 97 7.62 10.13 0.72
N ARG A 98 7.11 10.90 1.64
CA ARG A 98 7.58 10.91 3.02
C ARG A 98 6.37 10.93 3.94
N GLN A 99 6.25 9.89 4.76
CA GLN A 99 5.14 9.74 5.72
C GLN A 99 3.77 9.90 5.04
N GLY A 100 3.61 9.28 3.87
CA GLY A 100 2.36 9.29 3.12
C GLY A 100 2.14 10.50 2.23
N GLN A 101 3.04 11.49 2.22
CA GLN A 101 2.89 12.72 1.44
C GLN A 101 3.87 12.78 0.28
N PRO A 102 3.45 13.28 -0.90
CA PRO A 102 4.36 13.54 -2.00
C PRO A 102 5.43 14.54 -1.59
N GLN A 103 6.69 14.28 -1.94
CA GLN A 103 7.81 15.12 -1.54
C GLN A 103 8.53 15.75 -2.74
N PHE A 104 9.06 14.91 -3.65
CA PHE A 104 9.75 15.38 -4.85
C PHE A 104 9.29 14.53 -6.04
N GLY A 105 8.74 15.16 -7.05
CA GLY A 105 8.30 14.43 -8.24
C GLY A 105 7.50 15.28 -9.20
N THR A 106 6.76 14.63 -10.09
CA THR A 106 5.98 15.28 -11.12
C THR A 106 4.55 14.76 -11.14
N LEU A 107 3.60 15.68 -11.23
CA LEU A 107 2.19 15.36 -11.42
C LEU A 107 1.90 15.41 -12.92
N TYR A 108 1.27 14.35 -13.43
CA TYR A 108 0.92 14.20 -14.83
C TYR A 108 -0.59 14.26 -15.02
N THR A 109 -1.01 14.76 -16.20
CA THR A 109 -2.41 14.67 -16.61
C THR A 109 -2.76 13.22 -16.96
N SER A 110 -4.06 12.93 -17.14
CA SER A 110 -4.51 11.57 -17.46
C SER A 110 -3.97 11.05 -18.79
N ASP A 111 -3.59 11.94 -19.72
CA ASP A 111 -3.00 11.57 -21.00
C ASP A 111 -1.45 11.55 -20.98
N GLY A 112 -0.85 11.71 -19.79
CA GLY A 112 0.59 11.56 -19.63
C GLY A 112 1.43 12.81 -19.79
N GLN A 113 0.81 13.99 -19.84
CA GLN A 113 1.55 15.26 -19.98
C GLN A 113 1.96 15.80 -18.61
N PRO A 114 3.23 16.25 -18.43
CA PRO A 114 3.62 16.87 -17.15
C PRO A 114 2.81 18.14 -16.89
N ALA A 115 2.22 18.24 -15.71
CA ALA A 115 1.37 19.36 -15.34
C ALA A 115 1.95 20.20 -14.21
N GLN A 116 2.52 19.56 -13.19
CA GLN A 116 3.09 20.24 -12.03
C GLN A 116 4.33 19.51 -11.54
N ARG A 117 5.26 20.28 -10.97
CA ARG A 117 6.39 19.73 -10.25
C ARG A 117 6.15 19.86 -8.75
N ILE A 118 6.43 18.81 -8.01
CA ILE A 118 6.34 18.81 -6.55
C ILE A 118 7.75 18.90 -5.99
N VAL A 119 7.99 19.90 -5.14
CA VAL A 119 9.27 20.13 -4.48
C VAL A 119 9.00 20.39 -3.00
N GLU A 120 9.54 19.54 -2.13
CA GLU A 120 9.32 19.60 -0.70
C GLU A 120 7.82 19.67 -0.35
N GLY A 121 7.01 18.89 -1.08
CA GLY A 121 5.56 18.83 -0.87
C GLY A 121 4.76 19.96 -1.48
N LYS A 122 5.40 20.93 -2.15
CA LYS A 122 4.73 22.08 -2.76
C LYS A 122 4.63 21.92 -4.27
N ALA A 123 3.48 22.27 -4.84
CA ALA A 123 3.20 22.14 -6.26
C ALA A 123 3.55 23.43 -7.01
N PHE A 124 4.26 23.27 -8.13
CA PHE A 124 4.60 24.36 -9.04
C PHE A 124 4.11 23.99 -10.44
N SER A 125 3.40 24.90 -11.09
CA SER A 125 2.91 24.67 -12.45
C SER A 125 4.07 24.63 -13.46
N LEU A 126 3.98 23.72 -14.42
CA LEU A 126 4.92 23.59 -15.52
C LEU A 126 4.42 24.29 -16.79
#